data_cfafcdbe30d67950f2c6cae267fd1de4
#
_entry.id   cfafcdbe30d67950f2c6cae267fd1de4
#
_cell.length_a   1.000
_cell.length_b   1.000
_cell.length_c   1.000
_cell.angle_alpha   90.00
_cell.angle_beta   90.00
_cell.angle_gamma   90.00
#
_symmetry.space_group_name_H-M   'P 1'
#
loop_
_entity.id
_entity.type
_entity.pdbx_description
1 polymer ?
#
loop_
_entity_poly.entity_id
_entity_poly.type
_entity_poly.pdbx_seq_one_letter_code
_entity_poly.pdbx_strand_id
1 'polypeptide(L)'
;MTERNDNDRVVMLITILERGRGRNLKRFMDRHKLSFHMEFTGTGTATSEMLDVLGLNNKDKDIIISLGTQKAVASLTSAIDAGLWEISRSRGLMMELPLTAVNNLVATALIQNASDLEMSGNEEKMKNEFDHSLLLIAVKQGFTEDVMQTARKAGASGGTVIRSRLMGTEHFEENFGISVDPEKEILAILAPNSLRDAILEAVNGAHGLRTPAQAILCALPVDRAFKI
;
A
#
# COMPACT_ATOMS: atom_id res chain seq x y z
N MET A 1 31.85 10.87 -1.10
CA MET A 1 30.53 10.27 -0.84
C MET A 1 29.90 11.10 0.26
N THR A 2 28.98 11.99 -0.08
CA THR A 2 28.25 12.81 0.88
C THR A 2 27.31 11.88 1.66
N GLU A 3 27.43 11.83 2.97
CA GLU A 3 26.48 11.18 3.85
C GLU A 3 25.11 11.75 3.52
N ARG A 4 24.25 10.93 2.92
CA ARG A 4 22.84 11.30 2.73
C ARG A 4 22.22 11.38 4.12
N ASN A 5 21.76 12.56 4.47
CA ASN A 5 21.00 12.79 5.69
C ASN A 5 19.74 11.90 5.63
N ASP A 6 19.48 11.06 6.62
CA ASP A 6 18.32 10.15 6.68
C ASP A 6 17.00 10.88 6.45
N ASN A 7 16.96 12.15 6.79
CA ASN A 7 15.81 13.05 6.62
C ASN A 7 15.42 13.33 5.15
N ASP A 8 16.39 13.21 4.24
CA ASP A 8 16.20 13.40 2.79
C ASP A 8 15.92 12.09 2.07
N ARG A 9 15.79 10.98 2.81
CA ARG A 9 15.41 9.69 2.25
C ARG A 9 14.02 9.78 1.62
N VAL A 10 13.90 9.28 0.40
CA VAL A 10 12.62 9.16 -0.29
C VAL A 10 11.91 7.89 0.15
N VAL A 11 10.64 8.03 0.48
CA VAL A 11 9.73 6.95 0.89
C VAL A 11 8.48 6.96 0.02
N MET A 12 7.75 5.83 0.04
CA MET A 12 6.45 5.70 -0.60
C MET A 12 5.36 5.68 0.46
N LEU A 13 4.31 6.47 0.24
CA LEU A 13 3.06 6.34 0.98
C LEU A 13 2.00 5.68 0.10
N ILE A 14 1.36 4.64 0.61
CA ILE A 14 0.15 4.07 0.03
C ILE A 14 -1.00 4.40 0.96
N THR A 15 -1.98 5.15 0.45
CA THR A 15 -3.16 5.53 1.21
C THR A 15 -4.40 4.94 0.57
N ILE A 16 -5.22 4.25 1.38
CA ILE A 16 -6.49 3.64 0.98
C ILE A 16 -7.59 4.29 1.80
N LEU A 17 -8.57 4.89 1.14
CA LEU A 17 -9.67 5.61 1.80
C LEU A 17 -10.99 5.42 1.04
N GLU A 18 -12.08 5.90 1.63
CA GLU A 18 -13.39 5.86 0.98
C GLU A 18 -13.39 6.64 -0.33
N ARG A 19 -14.17 6.15 -1.30
CA ARG A 19 -14.32 6.76 -2.62
C ARG A 19 -14.74 8.22 -2.53
N GLY A 20 -14.11 9.08 -3.35
CA GLY A 20 -14.37 10.52 -3.43
C GLY A 20 -13.65 11.37 -2.39
N ARG A 21 -12.84 10.77 -1.51
CA ARG A 21 -12.08 11.49 -0.49
C ARG A 21 -10.64 11.84 -0.92
N GLY A 22 -10.15 11.19 -1.98
CA GLY A 22 -8.77 11.35 -2.45
C GLY A 22 -8.37 12.78 -2.77
N ARG A 23 -9.27 13.59 -3.37
CA ARG A 23 -8.97 14.98 -3.71
C ARG A 23 -8.62 15.85 -2.50
N ASN A 24 -9.34 15.70 -1.40
CA ASN A 24 -9.09 16.48 -0.20
C ASN A 24 -7.79 16.05 0.47
N LEU A 25 -7.54 14.74 0.50
CA LEU A 25 -6.30 14.20 1.03
C LEU A 25 -5.09 14.69 0.22
N LYS A 26 -5.14 14.67 -1.11
CA LYS A 26 -4.05 15.18 -1.94
C LYS A 26 -3.73 16.64 -1.62
N ARG A 27 -4.75 17.51 -1.49
CA ARG A 27 -4.54 18.91 -1.11
C ARG A 27 -3.90 19.07 0.28
N PHE A 28 -4.22 18.17 1.20
CA PHE A 28 -3.59 18.15 2.52
C PHE A 28 -2.13 17.69 2.43
N MET A 29 -1.86 16.62 1.67
CA MET A 29 -0.51 16.14 1.40
C MET A 29 0.38 17.18 0.71
N ASP A 30 -0.15 17.90 -0.28
CA ASP A 30 0.57 19.00 -0.99
C ASP A 30 1.04 20.07 -0.03
N ARG A 31 0.23 20.45 0.96
CA ARG A 31 0.61 21.42 2.00
C ARG A 31 1.78 20.94 2.87
N HIS A 32 1.94 19.61 2.99
CA HIS A 32 3.05 18.98 3.69
C HIS A 32 4.16 18.53 2.74
N LYS A 33 4.23 19.13 1.52
CA LYS A 33 5.31 18.89 0.55
C LYS A 33 5.36 17.48 -0.05
N LEU A 34 4.26 16.74 0.00
CA LEU A 34 4.09 15.52 -0.77
C LEU A 34 3.31 15.87 -2.05
N SER A 35 4.00 15.94 -3.19
CA SER A 35 3.44 16.47 -4.44
C SER A 35 3.40 15.46 -5.61
N PHE A 36 3.99 14.28 -5.44
CA PHE A 36 3.92 13.21 -6.43
C PHE A 36 2.85 12.19 -6.05
N HIS A 37 1.74 12.18 -6.78
CA HIS A 37 0.60 11.30 -6.48
C HIS A 37 0.17 10.53 -7.73
N MET A 38 -0.04 9.23 -7.54
CA MET A 38 -0.72 8.34 -8.49
C MET A 38 -2.05 7.90 -7.85
N GLU A 39 -3.15 8.03 -8.56
CA GLU A 39 -4.49 7.74 -8.05
C GLU A 39 -5.06 6.51 -8.75
N PHE A 40 -5.56 5.58 -7.97
CA PHE A 40 -6.18 4.34 -8.42
C PHE A 40 -7.52 4.16 -7.73
N THR A 41 -8.30 3.24 -8.25
CA THR A 41 -9.57 2.83 -7.64
C THR A 41 -9.53 1.36 -7.28
N GLY A 42 -10.17 1.01 -6.18
CA GLY A 42 -10.24 -0.36 -5.71
C GLY A 42 -11.56 -0.66 -5.01
N THR A 43 -11.70 -1.90 -4.57
CA THR A 43 -12.87 -2.37 -3.80
C THR A 43 -12.41 -3.06 -2.53
N GLY A 44 -12.98 -2.65 -1.39
CA GLY A 44 -12.73 -3.29 -0.10
C GLY A 44 -13.39 -4.67 -0.02
N THR A 45 -12.73 -5.62 0.62
CA THR A 45 -13.19 -7.02 0.78
C THR A 45 -13.89 -7.29 2.11
N ALA A 46 -14.09 -6.26 2.96
CA ALA A 46 -14.80 -6.42 4.23
C ALA A 46 -16.23 -6.89 4.00
N THR A 47 -16.71 -7.82 4.82
CA THR A 47 -18.09 -8.30 4.79
C THR A 47 -19.04 -7.18 5.24
N SER A 48 -20.32 -7.23 4.80
CA SER A 48 -21.33 -6.24 5.17
C SER A 48 -21.47 -6.08 6.69
N GLU A 49 -21.44 -7.16 7.45
CA GLU A 49 -21.51 -7.13 8.91
C GLU A 49 -20.34 -6.36 9.55
N MET A 50 -19.12 -6.57 9.02
CA MET A 50 -17.93 -5.85 9.50
C MET A 50 -17.93 -4.38 9.04
N LEU A 51 -18.49 -4.09 7.87
CA LEU A 51 -18.67 -2.72 7.37
C LEU A 51 -19.68 -1.94 8.24
N ASP A 52 -20.78 -2.57 8.64
CA ASP A 52 -21.80 -1.96 9.50
C ASP A 52 -21.26 -1.67 10.90
N VAL A 53 -20.53 -2.62 11.50
CA VAL A 53 -19.90 -2.43 12.82
C VAL A 53 -18.84 -1.32 12.79
N LEU A 54 -18.13 -1.16 11.69
CA LEU A 54 -17.09 -0.12 11.51
C LEU A 54 -17.67 1.18 10.93
N GLY A 55 -18.96 1.22 10.53
CA GLY A 55 -19.60 2.37 9.89
C GLY A 55 -19.01 2.68 8.50
N LEU A 56 -18.55 1.67 7.77
CA LEU A 56 -17.89 1.78 6.46
C LEU A 56 -18.84 1.30 5.34
N ASN A 57 -19.87 2.07 5.05
CA ASN A 57 -20.94 1.68 4.12
C ASN A 57 -20.53 1.62 2.63
N ASN A 58 -19.31 1.99 2.26
CA ASN A 58 -18.88 2.00 0.86
C ASN A 58 -17.71 1.04 0.63
N LYS A 59 -17.93 0.01 -0.21
CA LYS A 59 -16.87 -0.92 -0.64
C LYS A 59 -15.86 -0.25 -1.57
N ASP A 60 -16.26 0.78 -2.32
CA ASP A 60 -15.40 1.48 -3.26
C ASP A 60 -14.34 2.30 -2.52
N LYS A 61 -13.10 2.20 -3.00
CA LYS A 61 -11.94 2.87 -2.41
C LYS A 61 -11.21 3.73 -3.41
N ASP A 62 -10.69 4.87 -2.93
CA ASP A 62 -9.61 5.59 -3.59
C ASP A 62 -8.29 5.09 -3.02
N ILE A 63 -7.32 4.83 -3.89
CA ILE A 63 -5.97 4.41 -3.53
C ILE A 63 -5.03 5.47 -4.07
N ILE A 64 -4.22 6.06 -3.19
CA ILE A 64 -3.25 7.08 -3.56
C ILE A 64 -1.86 6.57 -3.21
N ILE A 65 -0.99 6.48 -4.20
CA ILE A 65 0.43 6.21 -4.02
C ILE A 65 1.17 7.53 -4.15
N SER A 66 1.89 7.92 -3.10
CA SER A 66 2.62 9.19 -3.05
C SER A 66 4.10 8.93 -2.79
N LEU A 67 4.95 9.76 -3.38
CA LEU A 67 6.38 9.81 -3.08
C LEU A 67 6.71 11.09 -2.34
N GLY A 68 7.54 10.99 -1.31
CA GLY A 68 7.98 12.15 -0.53
C GLY A 68 9.27 11.85 0.22
N THR A 69 9.84 12.88 0.85
CA THR A 69 10.94 12.69 1.78
C THR A 69 10.44 12.27 3.16
N GLN A 70 11.28 11.60 3.93
CA GLN A 70 10.98 11.20 5.31
C GLN A 70 10.47 12.40 6.14
N LYS A 71 11.08 13.58 6.00
CA LYS A 71 10.64 14.79 6.72
C LYS A 71 9.27 15.31 6.26
N ALA A 72 8.93 15.18 4.98
CA ALA A 72 7.59 15.54 4.48
C ALA A 72 6.52 14.61 5.06
N VAL A 73 6.81 13.31 5.16
CA VAL A 73 5.92 12.34 5.80
C VAL A 73 5.80 12.61 7.29
N ALA A 74 6.90 12.93 8.00
CA ALA A 74 6.87 13.28 9.41
C ALA A 74 6.02 14.54 9.68
N SER A 75 6.13 15.56 8.82
CA SER A 75 5.28 16.76 8.88
C SER A 75 3.79 16.42 8.70
N LEU A 76 3.48 15.57 7.72
CA LEU A 76 2.11 15.11 7.45
C LEU A 76 1.52 14.33 8.63
N THR A 77 2.26 13.34 9.13
CA THR A 77 1.79 12.49 10.24
C THR A 77 1.63 13.26 11.53
N SER A 78 2.55 14.18 11.84
CA SER A 78 2.41 15.08 13.00
C SER A 78 1.16 15.96 12.90
N ALA A 79 0.81 16.42 11.71
CA ALA A 79 -0.42 17.19 11.49
C ALA A 79 -1.68 16.32 11.63
N ILE A 80 -1.64 15.07 11.19
CA ILE A 80 -2.73 14.10 11.39
C ILE A 80 -2.93 13.83 12.90
N ASP A 81 -1.85 13.56 13.63
CA ASP A 81 -1.88 13.29 15.07
C ASP A 81 -2.37 14.50 15.88
N ALA A 82 -2.05 15.71 15.43
CA ALA A 82 -2.55 16.96 16.01
C ALA A 82 -4.03 17.25 15.67
N GLY A 83 -4.70 16.36 14.92
CA GLY A 83 -6.10 16.54 14.52
C GLY A 83 -6.34 17.61 13.44
N LEU A 84 -5.29 18.07 12.78
CA LEU A 84 -5.39 19.08 11.70
C LEU A 84 -5.96 18.51 10.40
N TRP A 85 -6.12 17.21 10.32
CA TRP A 85 -6.83 16.51 9.26
C TRP A 85 -8.33 16.55 9.55
N GLU A 86 -9.01 17.62 9.13
CA GLU A 86 -10.41 17.90 9.43
C GLU A 86 -11.45 17.02 8.70
N ILE A 87 -11.05 15.99 8.02
CA ILE A 87 -12.02 15.06 7.43
C ILE A 87 -12.46 14.09 8.51
N SER A 88 -13.16 14.63 9.47
CA SER A 88 -13.65 14.03 10.71
C SER A 88 -14.55 12.79 10.56
N ARG A 89 -14.67 12.21 9.38
CA ARG A 89 -15.42 10.97 9.12
C ARG A 89 -14.83 10.09 8.03
N SER A 90 -13.68 10.42 7.46
CA SER A 90 -13.02 9.54 6.49
C SER A 90 -12.22 8.50 7.25
N ARG A 91 -12.65 7.27 7.18
CA ARG A 91 -11.84 6.14 7.66
C ARG A 91 -10.95 5.68 6.53
N GLY A 92 -9.66 5.61 6.78
CA GLY A 92 -8.67 5.20 5.81
C GLY A 92 -7.46 4.58 6.46
N LEU A 93 -6.57 4.08 5.65
CA LEU A 93 -5.31 3.48 6.03
C LEU A 93 -4.20 4.14 5.23
N MET A 94 -3.16 4.61 5.90
CA MET A 94 -1.95 5.12 5.29
C MET A 94 -0.78 4.23 5.72
N MET A 95 0.03 3.79 4.76
CA MET A 95 1.18 2.92 4.98
C MET A 95 2.41 3.59 4.39
N GLU A 96 3.45 3.71 5.18
CA GLU A 96 4.77 4.16 4.76
C GLU A 96 5.64 2.94 4.43
N LEU A 97 6.20 2.94 3.22
CA LEU A 97 7.06 1.87 2.71
C LEU A 97 8.44 2.43 2.36
N PRO A 98 9.50 1.79 2.81
CA PRO A 98 10.85 2.18 2.43
C PRO A 98 11.12 1.91 0.95
N LEU A 99 11.82 2.83 0.28
CA LEU A 99 12.30 2.64 -1.08
C LEU A 99 13.80 2.32 -1.07
N THR A 100 14.18 1.28 -1.77
CA THR A 100 15.59 0.92 -1.95
C THR A 100 16.27 1.70 -3.09
N ALA A 101 15.47 2.21 -4.05
CA ALA A 101 15.94 3.02 -5.16
C ALA A 101 14.84 3.93 -5.71
N VAL A 102 15.25 5.10 -6.18
CA VAL A 102 14.43 6.05 -6.94
C VAL A 102 15.34 6.79 -7.92
N ASN A 103 14.85 7.26 -9.05
CA ASN A 103 15.67 7.97 -10.01
C ASN A 103 16.13 9.34 -9.44
N ASN A 104 17.34 9.76 -9.80
CA ASN A 104 17.97 10.96 -9.22
C ASN A 104 17.16 12.23 -9.43
N LEU A 105 16.52 12.41 -10.58
CA LEU A 105 15.76 13.61 -10.88
C LEU A 105 14.53 13.74 -9.97
N VAL A 106 13.81 12.62 -9.75
CA VAL A 106 12.65 12.59 -8.82
C VAL A 106 13.13 12.83 -7.40
N ALA A 107 14.21 12.15 -6.95
CA ALA A 107 14.75 12.37 -5.61
C ALA A 107 15.12 13.83 -5.38
N THR A 108 15.84 14.46 -6.33
CA THR A 108 16.25 15.86 -6.24
C THR A 108 15.03 16.78 -6.15
N ALA A 109 14.01 16.57 -6.99
CA ALA A 109 12.80 17.37 -6.98
C ALA A 109 12.04 17.28 -5.63
N LEU A 110 11.94 16.07 -5.06
CA LEU A 110 11.29 15.83 -3.77
C LEU A 110 12.06 16.47 -2.62
N ILE A 111 13.39 16.35 -2.61
CA ILE A 111 14.25 16.95 -1.59
C ILE A 111 14.17 18.50 -1.65
N GLN A 112 14.23 19.07 -2.85
CA GLN A 112 14.08 20.52 -3.03
C GLN A 112 12.70 21.02 -2.59
N ASN A 113 11.62 20.29 -2.92
CA ASN A 113 10.27 20.68 -2.51
C ASN A 113 10.08 20.66 -0.99
N ALA A 114 10.83 19.84 -0.28
CA ALA A 114 10.76 19.71 1.18
C ALA A 114 11.87 20.47 1.91
N SER A 115 12.66 21.30 1.23
CA SER A 115 13.86 21.96 1.81
C SER A 115 13.57 22.92 2.96
N ASP A 116 12.39 23.55 2.95
CA ASP A 116 11.91 24.51 3.95
C ASP A 116 11.22 23.86 5.16
N LEU A 117 11.06 22.53 5.18
CA LEU A 117 10.53 21.82 6.33
C LEU A 117 11.62 21.67 7.40
N GLU A 118 11.33 22.14 8.60
CA GLU A 118 12.13 21.85 9.80
C GLU A 118 11.68 20.50 10.38
N MET A 119 12.65 19.73 10.93
CA MET A 119 12.32 18.47 11.61
C MET A 119 11.66 18.76 12.96
N SER A 120 10.39 18.47 13.06
CA SER A 120 9.65 18.37 14.32
C SER A 120 9.55 16.91 14.71
N GLY A 121 10.54 16.38 15.42
CA GLY A 121 10.44 15.02 15.94
C GLY A 121 11.77 14.29 16.06
N ASN A 122 11.85 13.36 16.98
CA ASN A 122 12.98 12.50 17.22
C ASN A 122 13.35 11.70 15.96
N GLU A 123 14.64 11.66 15.64
CA GLU A 123 15.19 10.73 14.65
C GLU A 123 14.84 9.29 15.06
N GLU A 124 13.79 8.73 14.48
CA GLU A 124 13.57 7.29 14.56
C GLU A 124 14.57 6.61 13.63
N LYS A 125 15.63 6.02 14.22
CA LYS A 125 16.54 5.13 13.50
C LYS A 125 15.73 4.06 12.78
N MET A 126 16.11 3.76 11.53
CA MET A 126 15.56 2.61 10.79
C MET A 126 15.48 1.39 11.70
N LYS A 127 14.26 0.94 11.98
CA LYS A 127 14.06 -0.37 12.60
C LYS A 127 14.43 -1.42 11.55
N ASN A 128 15.36 -2.30 11.86
CA ASN A 128 15.65 -3.47 11.03
C ASN A 128 14.50 -4.51 11.07
N GLU A 129 13.52 -4.30 11.94
CA GLU A 129 12.34 -5.16 12.09
C GLU A 129 11.08 -4.33 11.84
N PHE A 130 10.32 -4.76 10.85
CA PHE A 130 9.04 -4.16 10.50
C PHE A 130 7.93 -4.97 11.19
N ASP A 131 6.97 -4.27 11.79
CA ASP A 131 5.84 -4.93 12.48
C ASP A 131 4.81 -5.48 11.50
N HIS A 132 4.73 -4.90 10.30
CA HIS A 132 3.73 -5.23 9.29
C HIS A 132 4.34 -5.44 7.90
N SER A 133 3.63 -6.21 7.08
CA SER A 133 3.89 -6.37 5.65
C SER A 133 2.64 -6.04 4.84
N LEU A 134 2.86 -5.40 3.69
CA LEU A 134 1.86 -5.28 2.64
C LEU A 134 2.00 -6.46 1.69
N LEU A 135 1.03 -7.35 1.68
CA LEU A 135 0.98 -8.49 0.77
C LEU A 135 0.24 -8.04 -0.50
N LEU A 136 0.88 -8.19 -1.65
CA LEU A 136 0.29 -7.98 -2.95
C LEU A 136 0.13 -9.34 -3.64
N ILE A 137 -1.11 -9.73 -3.88
CA ILE A 137 -1.46 -11.02 -4.46
C ILE A 137 -2.23 -10.76 -5.76
N ALA A 138 -1.54 -10.89 -6.91
CA ALA A 138 -2.16 -10.73 -8.22
C ALA A 138 -2.77 -12.08 -8.64
N VAL A 139 -4.09 -12.10 -8.86
CA VAL A 139 -4.85 -13.30 -9.23
C VAL A 139 -5.61 -13.07 -10.53
N LYS A 140 -5.96 -14.15 -11.23
CA LYS A 140 -6.89 -14.09 -12.35
C LYS A 140 -8.22 -13.48 -11.89
N GLN A 141 -8.80 -12.64 -12.73
CA GLN A 141 -10.10 -12.01 -12.44
C GLN A 141 -11.15 -13.04 -12.08
N GLY A 142 -11.91 -12.79 -11.00
CA GLY A 142 -12.96 -13.65 -10.48
C GLY A 142 -12.52 -14.64 -9.38
N PHE A 143 -11.21 -14.73 -9.06
CA PHE A 143 -10.71 -15.60 -7.97
C PHE A 143 -10.43 -14.84 -6.66
N THR A 144 -10.70 -13.55 -6.62
CA THR A 144 -10.33 -12.70 -5.47
C THR A 144 -10.99 -13.15 -4.18
N GLU A 145 -12.28 -13.55 -4.22
CA GLU A 145 -13.00 -13.96 -3.00
C GLU A 145 -12.48 -15.30 -2.48
N ASP A 146 -12.22 -16.28 -3.34
CA ASP A 146 -11.66 -17.59 -2.96
C ASP A 146 -10.28 -17.41 -2.31
N VAL A 147 -9.43 -16.57 -2.91
CA VAL A 147 -8.11 -16.24 -2.36
C VAL A 147 -8.23 -15.50 -1.04
N MET A 148 -9.15 -14.53 -0.95
CA MET A 148 -9.38 -13.81 0.31
C MET A 148 -9.89 -14.71 1.42
N GLN A 149 -10.77 -15.67 1.10
CA GLN A 149 -11.25 -16.65 2.07
C GLN A 149 -10.09 -17.52 2.62
N THR A 150 -9.19 -17.95 1.74
CA THR A 150 -7.98 -18.68 2.14
C THR A 150 -7.08 -17.84 3.02
N ALA A 151 -6.85 -16.56 2.63
CA ALA A 151 -6.05 -15.64 3.40
C ALA A 151 -6.65 -15.35 4.79
N ARG A 152 -7.99 -15.20 4.90
CA ARG A 152 -8.68 -15.04 6.20
C ARG A 152 -8.51 -16.24 7.12
N LYS A 153 -8.59 -17.47 6.59
CA LYS A 153 -8.34 -18.68 7.37
C LYS A 153 -6.92 -18.74 7.93
N ALA A 154 -5.97 -18.11 7.24
CA ALA A 154 -4.57 -17.97 7.67
C ALA A 154 -4.31 -16.70 8.53
N GLY A 155 -5.37 -15.93 8.88
CA GLY A 155 -5.29 -14.79 9.81
C GLY A 155 -5.37 -13.41 9.19
N ALA A 156 -5.59 -13.27 7.88
CA ALA A 156 -5.80 -11.96 7.27
C ALA A 156 -7.13 -11.34 7.72
N SER A 157 -7.12 -10.07 8.12
CA SER A 157 -8.32 -9.34 8.55
C SER A 157 -9.18 -8.86 7.37
N GLY A 158 -8.55 -8.54 6.23
CA GLY A 158 -9.21 -8.03 5.04
C GLY A 158 -8.19 -7.50 4.04
N GLY A 159 -8.66 -6.99 2.91
CA GLY A 159 -7.80 -6.42 1.88
C GLY A 159 -8.56 -5.48 0.96
N THR A 160 -7.84 -4.90 0.00
CA THR A 160 -8.38 -4.04 -1.05
C THR A 160 -8.06 -4.65 -2.40
N VAL A 161 -9.05 -4.74 -3.27
CA VAL A 161 -8.91 -5.27 -4.62
C VAL A 161 -8.67 -4.13 -5.60
N ILE A 162 -7.62 -4.26 -6.40
CA ILE A 162 -7.22 -3.31 -7.43
C ILE A 162 -7.25 -4.04 -8.77
N ARG A 163 -7.98 -3.52 -9.74
CA ARG A 163 -7.96 -4.07 -11.11
C ARG A 163 -6.64 -3.74 -11.79
N SER A 164 -6.05 -4.71 -12.44
CA SER A 164 -4.76 -4.59 -13.09
C SER A 164 -4.68 -5.44 -14.35
N ARG A 165 -3.68 -5.15 -15.18
CA ARG A 165 -3.32 -5.98 -16.34
C ARG A 165 -1.85 -6.34 -16.24
N LEU A 166 -1.56 -7.63 -16.27
CA LEU A 166 -0.20 -8.16 -16.30
C LEU A 166 0.37 -8.01 -17.72
N MET A 167 1.58 -7.47 -17.82
CA MET A 167 2.32 -7.34 -19.07
C MET A 167 3.46 -8.36 -19.11
N GLY A 168 3.89 -8.75 -20.32
CA GLY A 168 5.03 -9.67 -20.50
C GLY A 168 4.70 -11.13 -20.18
N THR A 169 3.44 -11.53 -20.34
CA THR A 169 2.97 -12.90 -20.08
C THR A 169 3.58 -13.92 -21.04
N GLU A 170 4.00 -13.50 -22.23
CA GLU A 170 4.63 -14.33 -23.25
C GLU A 170 5.89 -15.03 -22.72
N HIS A 171 6.67 -14.37 -21.88
CA HIS A 171 7.88 -14.95 -21.28
C HIS A 171 7.60 -16.11 -20.32
N PHE A 172 6.42 -16.14 -19.68
CA PHE A 172 6.04 -17.25 -18.82
C PHE A 172 5.70 -18.50 -19.64
N GLU A 173 5.07 -18.31 -20.80
CA GLU A 173 4.73 -19.43 -21.70
C GLU A 173 5.98 -19.99 -22.37
N GLU A 174 6.86 -19.12 -22.89
CA GLU A 174 8.10 -19.52 -23.57
C GLU A 174 9.09 -20.23 -22.64
N ASN A 175 9.30 -19.74 -21.42
CA ASN A 175 10.32 -20.25 -20.51
C ASN A 175 9.81 -21.34 -19.56
N PHE A 176 8.52 -21.36 -19.24
CA PHE A 176 7.97 -22.25 -18.20
C PHE A 176 6.77 -23.08 -18.68
N GLY A 177 6.31 -22.90 -19.92
CA GLY A 177 5.14 -23.59 -20.47
C GLY A 177 3.85 -23.23 -19.71
N ILE A 178 3.78 -22.06 -19.08
CA ILE A 178 2.63 -21.62 -18.29
C ILE A 178 1.98 -20.44 -19.02
N SER A 179 0.79 -20.67 -19.58
CA SER A 179 -0.03 -19.60 -20.11
C SER A 179 -0.68 -18.84 -18.96
N VAL A 180 -0.34 -17.56 -18.80
CA VAL A 180 -0.83 -16.70 -17.71
C VAL A 180 -1.83 -15.71 -18.28
N ASP A 181 -3.05 -15.70 -17.71
CA ASP A 181 -4.09 -14.74 -18.06
C ASP A 181 -3.62 -13.31 -17.73
N PRO A 182 -3.63 -12.36 -18.68
CA PRO A 182 -3.18 -11.00 -18.43
C PRO A 182 -4.16 -10.18 -17.56
N GLU A 183 -5.45 -10.49 -17.57
CA GLU A 183 -6.43 -9.77 -16.76
C GLU A 183 -6.34 -10.22 -15.29
N LYS A 184 -5.84 -9.35 -14.45
CA LYS A 184 -5.55 -9.61 -13.04
C LYS A 184 -6.29 -8.66 -12.11
N GLU A 185 -6.56 -9.17 -10.91
CA GLU A 185 -6.93 -8.36 -9.76
C GLU A 185 -5.82 -8.49 -8.72
N ILE A 186 -5.34 -7.37 -8.18
CA ILE A 186 -4.35 -7.35 -7.10
C ILE A 186 -5.11 -7.22 -5.78
N LEU A 187 -4.95 -8.19 -4.91
CA LEU A 187 -5.42 -8.16 -3.54
C LEU A 187 -4.30 -7.61 -2.67
N ALA A 188 -4.51 -6.40 -2.12
CA ALA A 188 -3.59 -5.73 -1.21
C ALA A 188 -4.04 -5.98 0.25
N ILE A 189 -3.22 -6.70 1.03
CA ILE A 189 -3.51 -7.08 2.42
C ILE A 189 -2.41 -6.52 3.32
N LEU A 190 -2.78 -5.69 4.31
CA LEU A 190 -1.87 -5.33 5.40
C LEU A 190 -1.97 -6.42 6.47
N ALA A 191 -0.85 -7.04 6.80
CA ALA A 191 -0.79 -8.10 7.80
C ALA A 191 0.39 -7.89 8.77
N PRO A 192 0.24 -8.28 10.06
CA PRO A 192 1.38 -8.40 10.95
C PRO A 192 2.45 -9.34 10.37
N ASN A 193 3.72 -9.03 10.56
CA ASN A 193 4.82 -9.87 10.05
C ASN A 193 4.75 -11.32 10.57
N SER A 194 4.22 -11.52 11.78
CA SER A 194 4.02 -12.85 12.36
C SER A 194 3.05 -13.74 11.58
N LEU A 195 2.16 -13.14 10.79
CA LEU A 195 1.17 -13.86 9.96
C LEU A 195 1.53 -13.90 8.47
N ARG A 196 2.51 -13.11 8.04
CA ARG A 196 2.92 -12.97 6.63
C ARG A 196 3.14 -14.32 5.96
N ASP A 197 4.03 -15.12 6.52
CA ASP A 197 4.46 -16.38 5.89
C ASP A 197 3.31 -17.40 5.86
N ALA A 198 2.54 -17.51 6.94
CA ALA A 198 1.37 -18.38 6.99
C ALA A 198 0.32 -18.02 5.92
N ILE A 199 0.06 -16.72 5.71
CA ILE A 199 -0.87 -16.25 4.67
C ILE A 199 -0.33 -16.56 3.27
N LEU A 200 0.96 -16.25 3.02
CA LEU A 200 1.58 -16.49 1.71
C LEU A 200 1.62 -17.97 1.36
N GLU A 201 2.00 -18.85 2.31
CA GLU A 201 2.05 -20.29 2.11
C GLU A 201 0.67 -20.87 1.85
N ALA A 202 -0.34 -20.49 2.63
CA ALA A 202 -1.72 -20.97 2.44
C ALA A 202 -2.26 -20.56 1.07
N VAL A 203 -2.08 -19.31 0.67
CA VAL A 203 -2.54 -18.81 -0.64
C VAL A 203 -1.76 -19.45 -1.78
N ASN A 204 -0.44 -19.55 -1.69
CA ASN A 204 0.38 -20.16 -2.74
C ASN A 204 0.05 -21.64 -2.93
N GLY A 205 -0.18 -22.37 -1.83
CA GLY A 205 -0.54 -23.80 -1.88
C GLY A 205 -1.87 -24.06 -2.56
N ALA A 206 -2.88 -23.22 -2.28
CA ALA A 206 -4.24 -23.39 -2.82
C ALA A 206 -4.48 -22.71 -4.17
N HIS A 207 -3.79 -21.58 -4.42
CA HIS A 207 -4.11 -20.67 -5.52
C HIS A 207 -2.88 -20.25 -6.36
N GLY A 208 -1.71 -20.83 -6.13
CA GLY A 208 -0.46 -20.48 -6.80
C GLY A 208 -0.51 -20.50 -8.32
N LEU A 209 0.57 -20.11 -8.97
CA LEU A 209 0.65 -19.83 -10.41
C LEU A 209 0.18 -21.01 -11.31
N ARG A 210 0.32 -22.25 -10.85
CA ARG A 210 -0.09 -23.47 -11.58
C ARG A 210 -1.54 -23.88 -11.33
N THR A 211 -2.30 -23.12 -10.58
CA THR A 211 -3.73 -23.36 -10.33
C THR A 211 -4.60 -22.48 -11.26
N PRO A 212 -5.93 -22.69 -11.32
CA PRO A 212 -6.82 -21.83 -12.09
C PRO A 212 -6.79 -20.36 -11.69
N ALA A 213 -6.49 -20.04 -10.42
CA ALA A 213 -6.37 -18.67 -9.92
C ALA A 213 -5.09 -17.97 -10.36
N GLN A 214 -4.04 -18.71 -10.71
CA GLN A 214 -2.76 -18.19 -11.20
C GLN A 214 -2.20 -17.06 -10.33
N ALA A 215 -2.16 -17.27 -9.00
CA ALA A 215 -1.71 -16.26 -8.07
C ALA A 215 -0.19 -16.00 -8.21
N ILE A 216 0.17 -14.71 -8.24
CA ILE A 216 1.53 -14.20 -8.13
C ILE A 216 1.58 -13.39 -6.84
N LEU A 217 2.47 -13.77 -5.92
CA LEU A 217 2.53 -13.21 -4.58
C LEU A 217 3.84 -12.46 -4.34
N CYS A 218 3.75 -11.32 -3.68
CA CYS A 218 4.92 -10.65 -3.11
C CYS A 218 4.56 -9.98 -1.79
N ALA A 219 5.57 -9.69 -0.97
CA ALA A 219 5.43 -8.96 0.28
C ALA A 219 6.39 -7.77 0.30
N LEU A 220 5.91 -6.64 0.78
CA LEU A 220 6.67 -5.41 0.97
C LEU A 220 6.69 -5.08 2.47
N PRO A 221 7.84 -4.70 3.03
CA PRO A 221 7.87 -4.25 4.41
C PRO A 221 7.08 -2.94 4.55
N VAL A 222 6.39 -2.77 5.67
CA VAL A 222 5.68 -1.53 6.02
C VAL A 222 6.33 -0.96 7.25
N ASP A 223 6.92 0.22 7.11
CA ASP A 223 7.63 0.89 8.19
C ASP A 223 6.65 1.38 9.26
N ARG A 224 5.58 2.04 8.81
CA ARG A 224 4.50 2.48 9.69
C ARG A 224 3.13 2.36 9.00
N ALA A 225 2.10 2.06 9.79
CA ALA A 225 0.71 2.04 9.34
C ALA A 225 -0.15 2.93 10.24
N PHE A 226 -0.94 3.81 9.64
CA PHE A 226 -1.78 4.79 10.33
C PHE A 226 -3.25 4.60 9.93
N LYS A 227 -4.12 4.71 10.91
CA LYS A 227 -5.56 4.89 10.67
C LYS A 227 -5.83 6.38 10.50
N ILE A 228 -6.53 6.75 9.46
CA ILE A 228 -6.90 8.13 9.12
C ILE A 228 -8.41 8.27 8.98
#